data_f95e77177ef64485441b98d66d676b43
#
_entry.id   f95e77177ef64485441b98d66d676b43
#
_cell.length_a   1.000
_cell.length_b   1.000
_cell.length_c   1.000
_cell.angle_alpha   90.00
_cell.angle_beta   90.00
_cell.angle_gamma   90.00
#
_symmetry.space_group_name_H-M   'P 1'
#
loop_
_entity.id
_entity.type
_entity.pdbx_description
1 polymer ?
#
loop_
_entity_poly.entity_id
_entity_poly.type
_entity_poly.pdbx_seq_one_letter_code
_entity_poly.pdbx_strand_id
1 'polypeptide(L)'
;THEMKRLSRTSDALQLMTEMYYKSTVNHMRIFMYVASRNDEVIETRDLPAALQMTQATLNRSMRSMADCSYLRDEGLGLLRMSVSPEDERQRIVELTPKGKELAQKMVEIIYGK
;
A
#
# COMPACT_ATOMS: atom_id res chain seq x y z
N THR A 1 18.16 -12.26 -18.54
CA THR A 1 17.18 -11.55 -19.37
C THR A 1 16.83 -10.21 -18.78
N HIS A 2 16.33 -9.31 -19.61
CA HIS A 2 15.86 -7.99 -19.15
C HIS A 2 14.75 -8.13 -18.11
N GLU A 3 13.89 -9.13 -18.27
CA GLU A 3 12.79 -9.36 -17.35
C GLU A 3 13.29 -9.76 -15.97
N MET A 4 14.30 -10.61 -15.91
CA MET A 4 14.87 -11.03 -14.63
C MET A 4 15.62 -9.90 -13.93
N LYS A 5 16.23 -8.99 -14.68
CA LYS A 5 16.90 -7.83 -14.10
C LYS A 5 15.92 -6.91 -13.38
N ARG A 6 14.66 -6.90 -13.79
CA ARG A 6 13.64 -6.13 -13.09
C ARG A 6 13.38 -6.62 -11.68
N LEU A 7 13.66 -7.90 -11.41
CA LEU A 7 13.54 -8.42 -10.04
C LEU A 7 14.48 -7.69 -9.08
N SER A 8 15.71 -7.40 -9.52
CA SER A 8 16.65 -6.65 -8.71
C SER A 8 16.14 -5.22 -8.47
N ARG A 9 15.61 -4.58 -9.51
CA ARG A 9 15.05 -3.23 -9.38
C ARG A 9 13.83 -3.21 -8.46
N THR A 10 13.00 -4.24 -8.56
CA THR A 10 11.84 -4.37 -7.67
C THR A 10 12.30 -4.52 -6.22
N SER A 11 13.35 -5.31 -5.99
CA SER A 11 13.93 -5.46 -4.66
C SER A 11 14.42 -4.11 -4.12
N ASP A 12 15.09 -3.31 -4.96
CA ASP A 12 15.56 -1.99 -4.57
C ASP A 12 14.39 -1.06 -4.24
N ALA A 13 13.30 -1.16 -5.00
CA ALA A 13 12.10 -0.38 -4.72
C ALA A 13 11.48 -0.75 -3.37
N LEU A 14 11.43 -2.04 -3.06
CA LEU A 14 10.90 -2.51 -1.77
C LEU A 14 11.79 -2.06 -0.60
N GLN A 15 13.07 -1.85 -0.85
CA GLN A 15 14.01 -1.34 0.15
C GLN A 15 13.56 0.02 0.69
N LEU A 16 12.94 0.85 -0.14
CA LEU A 16 12.43 2.15 0.31
C LEU A 16 11.39 1.99 1.42
N MET A 17 10.49 1.03 1.30
CA MET A 17 9.50 0.79 2.35
C MET A 17 10.15 0.25 3.62
N THR A 18 11.16 -0.61 3.47
CA THR A 18 11.89 -1.16 4.60
C THR A 18 12.64 -0.05 5.34
N GLU A 19 13.18 0.93 4.63
CA GLU A 19 13.85 2.07 5.23
C GLU A 19 12.90 2.98 5.98
N MET A 20 11.67 3.14 5.48
CA MET A 20 10.65 3.93 6.16
C MET A 20 10.13 3.22 7.41
N TYR A 21 10.03 1.91 7.36
CA TYR A 21 9.48 1.12 8.46
C TYR A 21 10.11 -0.27 8.44
N TYR A 22 11.06 -0.49 9.33
CA TYR A 22 11.83 -1.75 9.37
C TYR A 22 10.96 -2.99 9.65
N LYS A 23 9.76 -2.81 10.19
CA LYS A 23 8.82 -3.92 10.43
C LYS A 23 7.90 -4.19 9.25
N SER A 24 8.12 -3.54 8.10
CA SER A 24 7.30 -3.78 6.92
C SER A 24 7.38 -5.23 6.49
N THR A 25 6.22 -5.82 6.25
CA THR A 25 6.11 -7.21 5.80
C THR A 25 5.75 -7.24 4.32
N VAL A 26 5.83 -8.43 3.73
CA VAL A 26 5.38 -8.64 2.35
C VAL A 26 3.91 -8.23 2.21
N ASN A 27 3.08 -8.48 3.22
CA ASN A 27 1.67 -8.10 3.18
C ASN A 27 1.50 -6.58 3.10
N HIS A 28 2.29 -5.80 3.85
CA HIS A 28 2.27 -4.34 3.76
C HIS A 28 2.61 -3.90 2.33
N MET A 29 3.67 -4.47 1.77
CA MET A 29 4.12 -4.12 0.43
C MET A 29 3.10 -4.48 -0.63
N ARG A 30 2.48 -5.65 -0.52
CA ARG A 30 1.45 -6.10 -1.46
C ARG A 30 0.23 -5.19 -1.45
N ILE A 31 -0.25 -4.83 -0.26
CA ILE A 31 -1.40 -3.93 -0.14
C ILE A 31 -1.09 -2.57 -0.74
N PHE A 32 0.06 -2.01 -0.39
CA PHE A 32 0.48 -0.71 -0.91
C PHE A 32 0.58 -0.72 -2.44
N MET A 33 1.24 -1.73 -3.00
CA MET A 33 1.41 -1.82 -4.45
C MET A 33 0.09 -2.04 -5.18
N TYR A 34 -0.83 -2.80 -4.58
CA TYR A 34 -2.16 -3.00 -5.16
C TYR A 34 -2.91 -1.67 -5.25
N VAL A 35 -2.93 -0.92 -4.15
CA VAL A 35 -3.62 0.38 -4.12
C VAL A 35 -2.96 1.36 -5.09
N ALA A 36 -1.63 1.38 -5.11
CA ALA A 36 -0.88 2.27 -6.00
C ALA A 36 -1.15 1.96 -7.48
N SER A 37 -1.24 0.68 -7.82
CA SER A 37 -1.46 0.27 -9.22
C SER A 37 -2.87 0.62 -9.71
N ARG A 38 -3.79 0.90 -8.80
CA ARG A 38 -5.19 1.25 -9.12
C ARG A 38 -5.55 2.64 -8.60
N ASN A 39 -4.61 3.55 -8.67
CA ASN A 39 -4.76 4.89 -8.11
C ASN A 39 -5.94 5.69 -8.69
N ASP A 40 -6.37 5.36 -9.91
CA ASP A 40 -7.48 6.04 -10.57
C ASP A 40 -8.84 5.43 -10.26
N GLU A 41 -8.87 4.36 -9.48
CA GLU A 41 -10.08 3.62 -9.19
C GLU A 41 -10.51 3.80 -7.73
N VAL A 42 -11.81 3.66 -7.49
CA VAL A 42 -12.34 3.59 -6.14
C VAL A 42 -12.16 2.16 -5.65
N ILE A 43 -11.38 1.98 -4.60
CA ILE A 43 -11.06 0.66 -4.04
C ILE A 43 -11.80 0.51 -2.71
N GLU A 44 -12.73 -0.43 -2.65
CA GLU A 44 -13.43 -0.73 -1.41
C GLU A 44 -12.63 -1.74 -0.60
N THR A 45 -12.47 -1.47 0.69
CA THR A 45 -11.67 -2.33 1.57
C THR A 45 -12.23 -3.75 1.66
N ARG A 46 -13.53 -3.92 1.49
CA ARG A 46 -14.18 -5.24 1.55
C ARG A 46 -13.73 -6.17 0.42
N ASP A 47 -13.26 -5.61 -0.69
CA ASP A 47 -12.85 -6.40 -1.85
C ASP A 47 -11.38 -6.83 -1.78
N LEU A 48 -10.59 -6.24 -0.88
CA LEU A 48 -9.18 -6.52 -0.78
C LEU A 48 -8.83 -7.93 -0.31
N PRO A 49 -9.53 -8.52 0.67
CA PRO A 49 -9.17 -9.89 1.09
C PRO A 49 -9.21 -10.89 -0.05
N ALA A 50 -10.24 -10.84 -0.89
CA ALA A 50 -10.35 -11.75 -2.04
C ALA A 50 -9.29 -11.43 -3.10
N ALA A 51 -9.11 -10.14 -3.40
CA ALA A 51 -8.17 -9.70 -4.43
C ALA A 51 -6.73 -10.04 -4.08
N LEU A 52 -6.37 -9.93 -2.81
CA LEU A 52 -5.01 -10.19 -2.33
C LEU A 52 -4.83 -11.57 -1.72
N GLN A 53 -5.90 -12.35 -1.62
CA GLN A 53 -5.89 -13.69 -1.04
C GLN A 53 -5.33 -13.67 0.38
N MET A 54 -5.87 -12.80 1.22
CA MET A 54 -5.52 -12.73 2.63
C MET A 54 -6.78 -12.59 3.48
N THR A 55 -6.66 -12.90 4.77
CA THR A 55 -7.79 -12.80 5.68
C THR A 55 -8.11 -11.33 5.99
N GLN A 56 -9.35 -11.08 6.38
CA GLN A 56 -9.75 -9.73 6.79
C GLN A 56 -8.93 -9.24 7.98
N ALA A 57 -8.60 -10.14 8.91
CA ALA A 57 -7.80 -9.79 10.08
C ALA A 57 -6.38 -9.34 9.69
N THR A 58 -5.75 -10.08 8.77
CA THR A 58 -4.41 -9.73 8.27
C THR A 58 -4.45 -8.39 7.54
N LEU A 59 -5.47 -8.20 6.69
CA LEU A 59 -5.65 -6.95 5.97
C LEU A 59 -5.79 -5.77 6.92
N ASN A 60 -6.70 -5.89 7.88
CA ASN A 60 -6.97 -4.79 8.82
C ASN A 60 -5.73 -4.41 9.62
N ARG A 61 -4.99 -5.41 10.09
CA ARG A 61 -3.77 -5.19 10.86
C ARG A 61 -2.72 -4.45 10.03
N SER A 62 -2.52 -4.91 8.80
CA SER A 62 -1.53 -4.32 7.91
C SER A 62 -1.91 -2.91 7.51
N MET A 63 -3.19 -2.66 7.23
CA MET A 63 -3.67 -1.35 6.82
C MET A 63 -3.55 -0.32 7.95
N ARG A 64 -3.75 -0.73 9.20
CA ARG A 64 -3.58 0.17 10.34
C ARG A 64 -2.16 0.72 10.43
N SER A 65 -1.17 -0.13 10.14
CA SER A 65 0.23 0.29 10.17
C SER A 65 0.56 1.29 9.07
N MET A 66 -0.14 1.24 7.94
CA MET A 66 0.13 2.11 6.79
C MET A 66 -0.75 3.35 6.74
N ALA A 67 -1.79 3.42 7.55
CA ALA A 67 -2.72 4.56 7.57
C ALA A 67 -2.08 5.79 8.20
N ASP A 68 -2.75 6.94 8.08
CA ASP A 68 -2.28 8.20 8.65
C ASP A 68 -2.25 8.19 10.17
N CYS A 69 -3.09 7.37 10.81
CA CYS A 69 -3.06 7.22 12.26
C CYS A 69 -3.39 5.79 12.63
N SER A 70 -2.87 5.34 13.77
CA SER A 70 -3.17 4.03 14.29
C SER A 70 -3.91 4.15 15.61
N TYR A 71 -4.70 3.13 15.94
CA TYR A 71 -5.45 3.08 17.19
C TYR A 71 -4.55 2.93 18.42
N LEU A 72 -3.29 2.62 18.24
CA LEU A 72 -2.35 2.34 19.31
C LEU A 72 -1.47 3.54 19.68
N ARG A 73 -1.92 4.74 19.38
CA ARG A 73 -1.22 6.00 19.68
C ARG A 73 0.06 6.24 18.88
N ASP A 74 0.46 5.30 18.05
CA ASP A 74 1.61 5.51 17.17
C ASP A 74 1.11 6.14 15.89
N GLU A 75 1.91 7.06 15.36
CA GLU A 75 1.62 7.57 14.02
C GLU A 75 1.83 6.44 13.03
N GLY A 76 0.85 6.20 12.17
CA GLY A 76 1.02 5.26 11.09
C GLY A 76 2.01 5.78 10.08
N LEU A 77 2.31 4.98 9.06
CA LEU A 77 3.23 5.39 8.00
C LEU A 77 2.69 6.54 7.16
N GLY A 78 1.39 6.79 7.21
CA GLY A 78 0.77 7.88 6.46
C GLY A 78 0.76 7.66 4.96
N LEU A 79 0.79 6.41 4.52
CA LEU A 79 0.81 6.08 3.10
C LEU A 79 -0.57 5.88 2.51
N LEU A 80 -1.52 5.46 3.33
CA LEU A 80 -2.88 5.17 2.90
C LEU A 80 -3.87 5.98 3.73
N ARG A 81 -4.98 6.31 3.12
CA ARG A 81 -6.11 6.97 3.80
C ARG A 81 -7.37 6.17 3.55
N MET A 82 -8.10 5.89 4.62
CA MET A 82 -9.39 5.23 4.53
C MET A 82 -10.48 6.26 4.79
N SER A 83 -11.54 6.20 3.99
CA SER A 83 -12.67 7.12 4.13
C SER A 83 -13.96 6.37 3.84
N VAL A 84 -15.09 7.03 4.10
CA VAL A 84 -16.40 6.45 3.83
C VAL A 84 -16.65 6.45 2.32
N SER A 85 -17.21 5.34 1.80
CA SER A 85 -17.55 5.26 0.40
C SER A 85 -18.59 6.32 0.03
N PRO A 86 -18.41 7.05 -1.10
CA PRO A 86 -19.42 8.01 -1.55
C PRO A 86 -20.74 7.35 -1.95
N GLU A 87 -20.72 6.06 -2.24
CA GLU A 87 -21.93 5.34 -2.67
C GLU A 87 -22.65 4.61 -1.53
N ASP A 88 -21.93 4.25 -0.46
CA ASP A 88 -22.51 3.51 0.66
C ASP A 88 -21.76 3.85 1.95
N GLU A 89 -22.42 4.56 2.85
CA GLU A 89 -21.85 4.99 4.11
C GLU A 89 -21.37 3.85 5.01
N ARG A 90 -21.84 2.63 4.76
CA ARG A 90 -21.44 1.46 5.54
C ARG A 90 -20.12 0.84 5.04
N GLN A 91 -19.62 1.32 3.91
CA GLN A 91 -18.40 0.80 3.31
C GLN A 91 -17.26 1.80 3.44
N ARG A 92 -16.03 1.28 3.45
CA ARG A 92 -14.83 2.10 3.46
C ARG A 92 -14.11 1.94 2.14
N ILE A 93 -13.50 3.03 1.69
CA ILE A 93 -12.60 3.02 0.54
C ILE A 93 -11.19 3.33 1.03
N VAL A 94 -10.21 2.96 0.24
CA VAL A 94 -8.81 3.22 0.53
C VAL A 94 -8.17 3.91 -0.67
N GLU A 95 -7.28 4.87 -0.38
CA GLU A 95 -6.55 5.58 -1.41
C GLU A 95 -5.16 5.94 -0.89
N LEU A 96 -4.26 6.31 -1.81
CA LEU A 96 -2.95 6.79 -1.41
C LEU A 96 -3.05 8.22 -0.89
N THR A 97 -2.28 8.50 0.16
CA THR A 97 -2.05 9.88 0.59
C THR A 97 -1.04 10.53 -0.37
N PRO A 98 -0.85 11.86 -0.32
CA PRO A 98 0.24 12.50 -1.07
C PRO A 98 1.60 11.87 -0.80
N LYS A 99 1.86 11.50 0.46
CA LYS A 99 3.10 10.81 0.83
C LYS A 99 3.18 9.43 0.17
N GLY A 100 2.06 8.70 0.12
CA GLY A 100 2.00 7.41 -0.55
C GLY A 100 2.23 7.54 -2.04
N LYS A 101 1.68 8.56 -2.67
CA LYS A 101 1.89 8.82 -4.10
C LYS A 101 3.36 9.12 -4.40
N GLU A 102 4.00 9.89 -3.54
CA GLU A 102 5.42 10.20 -3.68
C GLU A 102 6.28 8.95 -3.59
N LEU A 103 5.99 8.09 -2.61
CA LEU A 103 6.71 6.82 -2.47
C LEU A 103 6.48 5.93 -3.70
N ALA A 104 5.23 5.82 -4.17
CA ALA A 104 4.91 5.02 -5.34
C ALA A 104 5.68 5.51 -6.56
N GLN A 105 5.77 6.83 -6.74
CA GLN A 105 6.50 7.40 -7.87
C GLN A 105 7.99 7.08 -7.80
N LYS A 106 8.58 7.15 -6.61
CA LYS A 106 9.99 6.78 -6.43
C LYS A 106 10.23 5.31 -6.74
N MET A 107 9.31 4.44 -6.33
CA MET A 107 9.41 3.02 -6.62
C MET A 107 9.33 2.76 -8.13
N VAL A 108 8.43 3.43 -8.82
CA VAL A 108 8.30 3.31 -10.29
C VAL A 108 9.60 3.73 -10.97
N GLU A 109 10.19 4.84 -10.53
CA GLU A 109 11.45 5.33 -11.09
C GLU A 109 12.57 4.31 -10.92
N ILE A 110 12.65 3.67 -9.76
CA ILE A 110 13.65 2.63 -9.50
C ILE A 110 13.43 1.42 -10.40
N ILE A 111 12.17 0.94 -10.48
CA ILE A 111 11.83 -0.26 -11.23
C ILE A 111 12.10 -0.07 -12.73
N TYR A 112 11.74 1.09 -13.27
CA TYR A 112 11.88 1.36 -14.69
C TYR A 112 13.15 2.13 -15.06
N GLY A 113 13.94 2.50 -14.08
CA GLY A 113 15.24 3.15 -14.32
C GLY A 113 15.13 4.59 -14.80
N LYS A 114 14.10 5.29 -14.39
CA LYS A 114 13.90 6.69 -14.76
C LYS A 114 14.31 7.64 -13.66
#